data_539a737516948ea28ac0f9c36221964f
#
_entry.id   539a737516948ea28ac0f9c36221964f
#
_cell.length_a   1.000
_cell.length_b   1.000
_cell.length_c   1.000
_cell.angle_alpha   90.00
_cell.angle_beta   90.00
_cell.angle_gamma   90.00
#
_symmetry.space_group_name_H-M   'P 1'
#
loop_
_entity.id
_entity.type
_entity.pdbx_description
1 polymer ?
#
loop_
_entity_poly.entity_id
_entity_poly.type
_entity_poly.pdbx_seq_one_letter_code
_entity_poly.pdbx_strand_id
1 'polypeptide(L)'
;KAIRRQRQMCIRDRMIKYLKMYYPGKRVYLVGTPDLEENFRENGILLTKNMPDVVVIGFDMTLTYEKLERACTYIRSGAVFLATHLDINCPTRAGFIPDCGAMCAAISLSTGKQPKYVGKPFKETVDMVLTLTGSEREKISFVGDRLYTDIACANMADISAALVLSGESTREEMQNSQYLVEYVYP
;
A
#
# COMPACT_ATOMS: atom_id res chain seq x y z
N LYS A 1 7.27 18.30 -0.89
CA LYS A 1 6.26 18.07 0.19
C LYS A 1 4.85 17.77 -0.35
N ALA A 2 4.38 18.43 -1.43
CA ALA A 2 3.03 18.24 -1.98
C ALA A 2 2.80 16.82 -2.54
N ILE A 3 3.71 16.29 -3.34
CA ILE A 3 3.61 14.95 -3.96
C ILE A 3 3.57 13.84 -2.90
N ARG A 4 4.36 13.93 -1.82
CA ARG A 4 4.28 12.98 -0.70
C ARG A 4 2.92 12.98 -0.01
N ARG A 5 2.32 14.17 0.21
CA ARG A 5 0.97 14.26 0.81
C ARG A 5 -0.08 13.60 -0.08
N GLN A 6 -0.04 13.83 -1.37
CA GLN A 6 -1.01 13.27 -2.32
C GLN A 6 -0.90 11.75 -2.42
N ARG A 7 0.31 11.19 -2.48
CA ARG A 7 0.55 9.73 -2.47
C ARG A 7 0.06 9.09 -1.16
N GLN A 8 0.35 9.69 -0.02
CA GLN A 8 -0.14 9.21 1.28
C GLN A 8 -1.67 9.29 1.41
N MET A 9 -2.31 10.32 0.85
CA MET A 9 -3.77 10.42 0.85
C MET A 9 -4.44 9.26 0.10
N CYS A 10 -4.01 8.95 -1.12
CA CYS A 10 -4.58 7.85 -1.90
C CYS A 10 -4.41 6.48 -1.22
N ILE A 11 -3.27 6.24 -0.58
CA ILE A 11 -2.97 4.98 0.13
C ILE A 11 -3.83 4.87 1.39
N ARG A 12 -3.96 5.94 2.17
CA ARG A 12 -4.77 6.02 3.40
C ARG A 12 -6.24 5.77 3.12
N ASP A 13 -6.82 6.51 2.19
CA ASP A 13 -8.23 6.43 1.84
C ASP A 13 -8.63 5.04 1.37
N ARG A 14 -7.73 4.37 0.66
CA ARG A 14 -7.92 3.01 0.17
C ARG A 14 -7.99 2.00 1.31
N MET A 15 -7.06 2.05 2.25
CA MET A 15 -7.07 1.16 3.41
C MET A 15 -8.33 1.39 4.28
N ILE A 16 -8.72 2.63 4.49
CA ILE A 16 -9.93 2.97 5.23
C ILE A 16 -11.18 2.40 4.56
N LYS A 17 -11.32 2.57 3.25
CA LYS A 17 -12.43 1.99 2.48
C LYS A 17 -12.43 0.47 2.55
N TYR A 18 -11.26 -0.14 2.42
CA TYR A 18 -11.09 -1.59 2.54
C TYR A 18 -11.53 -2.10 3.91
N LEU A 19 -11.09 -1.44 4.98
CA LEU A 19 -11.51 -1.80 6.35
C LEU A 19 -13.01 -1.67 6.55
N LYS A 20 -13.62 -0.58 6.08
CA LYS A 20 -15.08 -0.38 6.18
C LYS A 20 -15.87 -1.44 5.41
N MET A 21 -15.36 -1.90 4.27
CA MET A 21 -16.03 -2.87 3.42
C MET A 21 -15.88 -4.31 3.93
N TYR A 22 -14.67 -4.71 4.32
CA TYR A 22 -14.37 -6.11 4.63
C TYR A 22 -14.23 -6.41 6.13
N TYR A 23 -14.02 -5.38 6.95
CA TYR A 23 -13.82 -5.48 8.40
C TYR A 23 -14.65 -4.45 9.19
N PRO A 24 -15.97 -4.32 8.90
CA PRO A 24 -16.80 -3.32 9.56
C PRO A 24 -16.83 -3.54 11.07
N GLY A 25 -16.63 -2.47 11.85
CA GLY A 25 -16.66 -2.51 13.32
C GLY A 25 -15.51 -3.27 13.99
N LYS A 26 -14.52 -3.75 13.23
CA LYS A 26 -13.37 -4.46 13.80
C LYS A 26 -12.37 -3.48 14.41
N ARG A 27 -11.73 -3.92 15.51
CA ARG A 27 -10.70 -3.15 16.21
C ARG A 27 -9.37 -3.29 15.49
N VAL A 28 -8.71 -2.16 15.23
CA VAL A 28 -7.49 -2.08 14.43
C VAL A 28 -6.32 -1.64 15.29
N TYR A 29 -5.23 -2.39 15.27
CA TYR A 29 -3.92 -1.92 15.70
C TYR A 29 -3.20 -1.35 14.48
N LEU A 30 -2.86 -0.06 14.50
CA LEU A 30 -2.20 0.62 13.39
C LEU A 30 -0.73 0.88 13.76
N VAL A 31 0.19 0.40 12.90
CA VAL A 31 1.57 0.87 12.86
C VAL A 31 1.64 1.95 11.80
N GLY A 32 1.73 3.19 12.26
CA GLY A 32 1.68 4.38 11.41
C GLY A 32 2.08 5.64 12.16
N THR A 33 2.22 6.73 11.41
CA THR A 33 2.49 8.05 11.98
C THR A 33 1.26 8.57 12.75
N PRO A 34 1.44 9.52 13.67
CA PRO A 34 0.31 10.18 14.36
C PRO A 34 -0.75 10.75 13.40
N ASP A 35 -0.32 11.38 12.30
CA ASP A 35 -1.23 11.90 11.27
C ASP A 35 -2.08 10.79 10.61
N LEU A 36 -1.49 9.60 10.43
CA LEU A 36 -2.21 8.45 9.89
C LEU A 36 -3.22 7.91 10.90
N GLU A 37 -2.84 7.84 12.17
CA GLU A 37 -3.75 7.43 13.25
C GLU A 37 -4.95 8.38 13.37
N GLU A 38 -4.70 9.70 13.34
CA GLU A 38 -5.76 10.70 13.40
C GLU A 38 -6.74 10.55 12.23
N ASN A 39 -6.22 10.42 11.02
CA ASN A 39 -7.03 10.22 9.82
C ASN A 39 -7.90 8.95 9.89
N PHE A 40 -7.38 7.86 10.46
CA PHE A 40 -8.17 6.63 10.67
C PHE A 40 -9.30 6.88 11.67
N ARG A 41 -9.04 7.59 12.79
CA ARG A 41 -10.07 7.94 13.79
C ARG A 41 -11.15 8.84 13.22
N GLU A 42 -10.78 9.90 12.49
CA GLU A 42 -11.72 10.81 11.83
C GLU A 42 -12.65 10.07 10.84
N ASN A 43 -12.15 9.02 10.22
CA ASN A 43 -12.93 8.17 9.33
C ASN A 43 -13.67 7.03 10.04
N GLY A 44 -13.74 7.04 11.37
CA GLY A 44 -14.52 6.09 12.16
C GLY A 44 -13.91 4.69 12.27
N ILE A 45 -12.60 4.53 12.04
CA ILE A 45 -11.90 3.26 12.30
C ILE A 45 -11.62 3.15 13.79
N LEU A 46 -11.99 2.02 14.39
CA LEU A 46 -11.81 1.75 15.81
C LEU A 46 -10.36 1.36 16.11
N LEU A 47 -9.51 2.34 16.39
CA LEU A 47 -8.13 2.08 16.76
C LEU A 47 -8.01 1.61 18.22
N THR A 48 -7.18 0.60 18.46
CA THR A 48 -6.92 0.03 19.78
C THR A 48 -5.46 -0.34 19.95
N LYS A 49 -4.99 -0.28 21.21
CA LYS A 49 -3.70 -0.84 21.60
C LYS A 49 -3.83 -2.22 22.29
N ASN A 50 -5.05 -2.73 22.46
CA ASN A 50 -5.31 -3.97 23.17
C ASN A 50 -6.22 -4.88 22.34
N MET A 51 -5.83 -6.14 22.18
CA MET A 51 -6.59 -7.21 21.54
C MET A 51 -7.26 -6.78 20.21
N PRO A 52 -6.50 -6.35 19.22
CA PRO A 52 -7.06 -5.97 17.91
C PRO A 52 -7.52 -7.22 17.14
N ASP A 53 -8.52 -7.02 16.30
CA ASP A 53 -8.95 -8.03 15.32
C ASP A 53 -8.07 -7.97 14.05
N VAL A 54 -7.53 -6.77 13.75
CA VAL A 54 -6.74 -6.47 12.55
C VAL A 54 -5.50 -5.67 12.94
N VAL A 55 -4.36 -6.03 12.37
CA VAL A 55 -3.12 -5.25 12.40
C VAL A 55 -2.91 -4.64 11.02
N VAL A 56 -2.76 -3.32 10.96
CA VAL A 56 -2.45 -2.59 9.73
C VAL A 56 -1.08 -1.97 9.81
N ILE A 57 -0.23 -2.27 8.83
CA ILE A 57 1.08 -1.63 8.68
C ILE A 57 0.99 -0.57 7.59
N GLY A 58 1.34 0.66 7.94
CA GLY A 58 1.54 1.77 7.03
C GLY A 58 3.00 2.21 7.00
N PHE A 59 3.31 3.22 6.17
CA PHE A 59 4.59 3.90 6.22
C PHE A 59 4.70 4.70 7.52
N ASP A 60 5.65 4.33 8.38
CA ASP A 60 5.81 4.92 9.70
C ASP A 60 7.25 5.35 9.98
N MET A 61 7.53 6.64 9.79
CA MET A 61 8.82 7.24 10.17
C MET A 61 8.98 7.44 11.70
N THR A 62 7.94 7.14 12.47
CA THR A 62 7.95 7.16 13.93
C THR A 62 7.93 5.75 14.54
N LEU A 63 8.32 4.74 13.74
CA LEU A 63 8.38 3.34 14.17
C LEU A 63 9.26 3.20 15.41
N THR A 64 8.72 2.54 16.43
CA THR A 64 9.45 2.13 17.62
C THR A 64 9.49 0.62 17.72
N TYR A 65 10.44 0.10 18.50
CA TYR A 65 10.49 -1.34 18.77
C TYR A 65 9.20 -1.84 19.43
N GLU A 66 8.59 -1.04 20.31
CA GLU A 66 7.31 -1.37 20.94
C GLU A 66 6.18 -1.56 19.90
N LYS A 67 6.10 -0.67 18.90
CA LYS A 67 5.12 -0.81 17.83
C LYS A 67 5.31 -2.13 17.07
N LEU A 68 6.56 -2.46 16.75
CA LEU A 68 6.93 -3.68 16.03
C LEU A 68 6.61 -4.93 16.85
N GLU A 69 7.00 -4.97 18.12
CA GLU A 69 6.75 -6.06 19.05
C GLU A 69 5.25 -6.34 19.20
N ARG A 70 4.45 -5.30 19.44
CA ARG A 70 2.99 -5.43 19.57
C ARG A 70 2.35 -5.97 18.29
N ALA A 71 2.75 -5.44 17.12
CA ALA A 71 2.27 -5.93 15.83
C ALA A 71 2.55 -7.44 15.69
N CYS A 72 3.77 -7.86 15.94
CA CYS A 72 4.16 -9.28 15.88
C CYS A 72 3.35 -10.14 16.86
N THR A 73 3.15 -9.67 18.08
CA THR A 73 2.39 -10.38 19.13
C THR A 73 0.93 -10.58 18.68
N TYR A 74 0.28 -9.54 18.20
CA TYR A 74 -1.12 -9.64 17.75
C TYR A 74 -1.29 -10.51 16.51
N ILE A 75 -0.36 -10.44 15.55
CA ILE A 75 -0.38 -11.29 14.37
C ILE A 75 -0.19 -12.77 14.74
N ARG A 76 0.70 -13.08 15.67
CA ARG A 76 0.87 -14.45 16.19
C ARG A 76 -0.38 -14.94 16.91
N SER A 77 -1.10 -14.04 17.58
CA SER A 77 -2.38 -14.34 18.28
C SER A 77 -3.57 -14.45 17.34
N GLY A 78 -3.37 -14.34 16.02
CA GLY A 78 -4.41 -14.56 15.01
C GLY A 78 -5.09 -13.30 14.47
N ALA A 79 -4.63 -12.11 14.83
CA ALA A 79 -5.11 -10.88 14.19
C ALA A 79 -4.78 -10.89 12.69
N VAL A 80 -5.71 -10.37 11.87
CA VAL A 80 -5.52 -10.26 10.42
C VAL A 80 -4.38 -9.31 10.13
N PHE A 81 -3.43 -9.71 9.29
CA PHE A 81 -2.26 -8.91 8.92
C PHE A 81 -2.50 -8.20 7.58
N LEU A 82 -2.69 -6.89 7.61
CA LEU A 82 -2.87 -6.02 6.44
C LEU A 82 -1.72 -5.03 6.32
N ALA A 83 -1.42 -4.62 5.10
CA ALA A 83 -0.45 -3.58 4.79
C ALA A 83 -0.99 -2.62 3.73
N THR A 84 -0.66 -1.34 3.86
CA THR A 84 -1.18 -0.30 2.97
C THR A 84 -0.60 -0.35 1.56
N HIS A 85 0.66 -0.79 1.40
CA HIS A 85 1.36 -0.94 0.12
C HIS A 85 2.62 -1.78 0.31
N LEU A 86 3.21 -2.22 -0.80
CA LEU A 86 4.33 -3.16 -0.78
C LEU A 86 5.70 -2.50 -1.01
N ASP A 87 5.76 -1.17 -1.18
CA ASP A 87 7.00 -0.47 -1.47
C ASP A 87 8.06 -0.75 -0.39
N ILE A 88 9.24 -1.18 -0.79
CA ILE A 88 10.35 -1.51 0.10
C ILE A 88 11.05 -0.24 0.57
N ASN A 89 11.22 0.71 -0.34
CA ASN A 89 11.93 1.95 -0.10
C ASN A 89 11.11 3.18 -0.50
N CYS A 90 11.28 4.26 0.26
CA CYS A 90 10.78 5.59 -0.09
C CYS A 90 11.97 6.47 -0.50
N PRO A 91 11.98 7.06 -1.71
CA PRO A 91 13.04 7.95 -2.14
C PRO A 91 13.03 9.26 -1.35
N THR A 92 14.21 9.75 -1.02
CA THR A 92 14.45 11.03 -0.35
C THR A 92 15.55 11.81 -1.09
N ARG A 93 15.81 13.04 -0.69
CA ARG A 93 16.93 13.82 -1.24
C ARG A 93 18.30 13.24 -0.88
N ALA A 94 18.39 12.49 0.22
CA ALA A 94 19.63 11.88 0.72
C ALA A 94 19.76 10.39 0.37
N GLY A 95 18.91 9.85 -0.52
CA GLY A 95 18.87 8.43 -0.88
C GLY A 95 17.53 7.79 -0.51
N PHE A 96 17.55 6.53 -0.11
CA PHE A 96 16.37 5.75 0.20
C PHE A 96 16.21 5.51 1.70
N ILE A 97 14.96 5.50 2.17
CA ILE A 97 14.62 5.08 3.53
C ILE A 97 13.64 3.90 3.48
N PRO A 98 13.63 3.01 4.50
CA PRO A 98 12.70 1.89 4.55
C PRO A 98 11.24 2.36 4.47
N ASP A 99 10.42 1.66 3.67
CA ASP A 99 8.99 1.92 3.53
C ASP A 99 8.17 0.75 4.11
N CYS A 100 6.87 0.77 3.94
CA CYS A 100 5.91 -0.19 4.48
C CYS A 100 6.29 -1.65 4.19
N GLY A 101 6.73 -1.96 2.97
CA GLY A 101 7.16 -3.31 2.58
C GLY A 101 8.34 -3.82 3.39
N ALA A 102 9.31 -2.97 3.70
CA ALA A 102 10.47 -3.34 4.55
C ALA A 102 10.03 -3.68 5.98
N MET A 103 9.09 -2.89 6.55
CA MET A 103 8.52 -3.18 7.87
C MET A 103 7.74 -4.50 7.86
N CYS A 104 6.96 -4.74 6.81
CA CYS A 104 6.24 -5.99 6.62
C CYS A 104 7.17 -7.19 6.50
N ALA A 105 8.30 -7.06 5.81
CA ALA A 105 9.31 -8.11 5.70
C ALA A 105 9.87 -8.49 7.08
N ALA A 106 10.21 -7.52 7.93
CA ALA A 106 10.68 -7.75 9.29
C ALA A 106 9.63 -8.48 10.14
N ILE A 107 8.36 -8.06 10.07
CA ILE A 107 7.24 -8.70 10.77
C ILE A 107 7.00 -10.12 10.24
N SER A 108 7.04 -10.30 8.92
CA SER A 108 6.85 -11.62 8.29
C SER A 108 7.92 -12.62 8.69
N LEU A 109 9.18 -12.20 8.70
CA LEU A 109 10.29 -13.04 9.20
C LEU A 109 10.10 -13.43 10.66
N SER A 110 9.66 -12.48 11.51
CA SER A 110 9.45 -12.74 12.92
C SER A 110 8.23 -13.63 13.21
N THR A 111 7.15 -13.49 12.45
CA THR A 111 5.87 -14.15 12.76
C THR A 111 5.57 -15.39 11.93
N GLY A 112 6.27 -15.58 10.81
CA GLY A 112 5.96 -16.59 9.80
C GLY A 112 4.66 -16.33 9.01
N LYS A 113 4.07 -15.13 9.15
CA LYS A 113 2.82 -14.73 8.47
C LYS A 113 3.11 -13.69 7.39
N GLN A 114 2.33 -13.71 6.31
CA GLN A 114 2.44 -12.74 5.22
C GLN A 114 1.27 -11.74 5.30
N PRO A 115 1.51 -10.44 5.04
CA PRO A 115 0.44 -9.46 4.98
C PRO A 115 -0.39 -9.61 3.71
N LYS A 116 -1.67 -9.25 3.79
CA LYS A 116 -2.42 -8.88 2.61
C LYS A 116 -2.19 -7.38 2.34
N TYR A 117 -1.61 -7.07 1.22
CA TYR A 117 -1.43 -5.70 0.77
C TYR A 117 -2.73 -5.15 0.16
N VAL A 118 -3.10 -3.93 0.56
CA VAL A 118 -4.30 -3.23 0.09
C VAL A 118 -3.88 -2.04 -0.78
N GLY A 119 -3.26 -2.32 -1.90
CA GLY A 119 -2.71 -1.29 -2.75
C GLY A 119 -2.37 -1.83 -4.13
N LYS A 120 -1.63 -1.05 -4.92
CA LYS A 120 -1.04 -1.59 -6.15
C LYS A 120 -0.05 -2.72 -5.79
N PRO A 121 0.02 -3.78 -6.58
CA PRO A 121 -0.66 -4.03 -7.86
C PRO A 121 -2.02 -4.73 -7.77
N PHE A 122 -2.64 -4.80 -6.60
CA PHE A 122 -3.79 -5.66 -6.35
C PHE A 122 -5.11 -5.14 -6.93
N LYS A 123 -5.97 -6.09 -7.30
CA LYS A 123 -7.27 -5.88 -7.95
C LYS A 123 -8.16 -4.84 -7.24
N GLU A 124 -8.13 -4.81 -5.92
CA GLU A 124 -8.93 -3.88 -5.11
C GLU A 124 -8.66 -2.40 -5.46
N THR A 125 -7.46 -2.08 -5.96
CA THR A 125 -7.14 -0.73 -6.46
C THR A 125 -7.95 -0.38 -7.69
N VAL A 126 -8.04 -1.30 -8.63
CA VAL A 126 -8.76 -1.11 -9.90
C VAL A 126 -10.26 -1.07 -9.65
N ASP A 127 -10.78 -2.02 -8.90
CA ASP A 127 -12.21 -2.08 -8.56
C ASP A 127 -12.68 -0.78 -7.86
N MET A 128 -11.82 -0.20 -7.02
CA MET A 128 -12.10 1.09 -6.40
C MET A 128 -12.12 2.23 -7.43
N VAL A 129 -11.18 2.27 -8.37
CA VAL A 129 -11.14 3.31 -9.42
C VAL A 129 -12.38 3.21 -10.30
N LEU A 130 -12.73 2.00 -10.75
CA LEU A 130 -13.94 1.75 -11.55
C LEU A 130 -15.21 2.20 -10.82
N THR A 131 -15.31 1.86 -9.52
CA THR A 131 -16.46 2.27 -8.69
C THR A 131 -16.54 3.78 -8.50
N LEU A 132 -15.41 4.46 -8.32
CA LEU A 132 -15.37 5.91 -8.09
C LEU A 132 -15.62 6.72 -9.36
N THR A 133 -15.15 6.23 -10.50
CA THR A 133 -15.27 6.96 -11.79
C THR A 133 -16.50 6.59 -12.57
N GLY A 134 -17.12 5.43 -12.30
CA GLY A 134 -18.17 4.86 -13.13
C GLY A 134 -17.72 4.51 -14.55
N SER A 135 -16.42 4.44 -14.78
CA SER A 135 -15.83 4.23 -16.10
C SER A 135 -15.71 2.74 -16.41
N GLU A 136 -15.74 2.41 -17.70
CA GLU A 136 -15.44 1.09 -18.23
C GLU A 136 -13.92 0.87 -18.26
N ARG A 137 -13.45 -0.37 -18.16
CA ARG A 137 -12.01 -0.72 -18.10
C ARG A 137 -11.24 -0.19 -19.31
N GLU A 138 -11.85 -0.29 -20.49
CA GLU A 138 -11.28 0.11 -21.78
C GLU A 138 -11.05 1.62 -21.90
N LYS A 139 -11.66 2.40 -21.01
CA LYS A 139 -11.54 3.87 -20.96
C LYS A 139 -10.57 4.36 -19.90
N ILE A 140 -9.90 3.44 -19.18
CA ILE A 140 -8.96 3.75 -18.12
C ILE A 140 -7.56 3.31 -18.53
N SER A 141 -6.55 4.14 -18.22
CA SER A 141 -5.15 3.80 -18.33
C SER A 141 -4.45 4.05 -17.00
N PHE A 142 -3.55 3.17 -16.62
CA PHE A 142 -2.65 3.39 -15.49
C PHE A 142 -1.35 4.00 -15.99
N VAL A 143 -0.96 5.12 -15.38
CA VAL A 143 0.29 5.82 -15.65
C VAL A 143 1.14 5.78 -14.39
N GLY A 144 2.37 5.28 -14.49
CA GLY A 144 3.26 5.19 -13.34
C GLY A 144 4.71 4.94 -13.72
N ASP A 145 5.58 5.01 -12.72
CA ASP A 145 7.03 4.90 -12.88
C ASP A 145 7.59 3.55 -12.42
N ARG A 146 6.73 2.64 -11.93
CA ARG A 146 7.15 1.35 -11.36
C ARG A 146 6.52 0.18 -12.08
N LEU A 147 7.37 -0.70 -12.60
CA LEU A 147 6.94 -1.91 -13.27
C LEU A 147 6.17 -2.84 -12.33
N TYR A 148 6.73 -3.10 -11.14
CA TYR A 148 6.18 -4.08 -10.19
C TYR A 148 4.95 -3.62 -9.39
N THR A 149 4.56 -2.36 -9.49
CA THR A 149 3.35 -1.83 -8.84
C THR A 149 2.36 -1.23 -9.84
N ASP A 150 2.74 -0.18 -10.56
CA ASP A 150 1.85 0.55 -11.45
C ASP A 150 1.49 -0.26 -12.68
N ILE A 151 2.51 -0.75 -13.39
CA ILE A 151 2.31 -1.53 -14.61
C ILE A 151 1.73 -2.91 -14.29
N ALA A 152 2.25 -3.54 -13.22
CA ALA A 152 1.67 -4.79 -12.72
C ALA A 152 0.18 -4.66 -12.40
N CYS A 153 -0.24 -3.53 -11.80
CA CYS A 153 -1.64 -3.28 -11.49
C CYS A 153 -2.51 -3.19 -12.74
N ALA A 154 -2.03 -2.50 -13.78
CA ALA A 154 -2.70 -2.42 -15.06
C ALA A 154 -2.84 -3.79 -15.72
N ASN A 155 -1.74 -4.55 -15.77
CA ASN A 155 -1.73 -5.88 -16.36
C ASN A 155 -2.66 -6.86 -15.63
N MET A 156 -2.64 -6.88 -14.28
CA MET A 156 -3.54 -7.74 -13.49
C MET A 156 -5.02 -7.42 -13.68
N ALA A 157 -5.33 -6.20 -14.09
CA ALA A 157 -6.70 -5.74 -14.28
C ALA A 157 -7.12 -5.70 -15.75
N ASP A 158 -6.24 -6.08 -16.66
CA ASP A 158 -6.44 -5.98 -18.11
C ASP A 158 -6.82 -4.55 -18.54
N ILE A 159 -5.99 -3.60 -18.09
CA ILE A 159 -6.14 -2.15 -18.36
C ILE A 159 -4.84 -1.66 -19.01
N SER A 160 -4.97 -0.69 -19.91
CA SER A 160 -3.87 -0.03 -20.60
C SER A 160 -2.82 0.54 -19.63
N ALA A 161 -1.54 0.32 -19.92
CA ALA A 161 -0.42 0.70 -19.08
C ALA A 161 0.54 1.66 -19.80
N ALA A 162 0.87 2.77 -19.12
CA ALA A 162 1.86 3.74 -19.55
C ALA A 162 2.98 3.88 -18.51
N LEU A 163 4.22 3.56 -18.91
CA LEU A 163 5.40 3.72 -18.08
C LEU A 163 6.05 5.11 -18.31
N VAL A 164 6.33 5.83 -17.23
CA VAL A 164 7.13 7.05 -17.27
C VAL A 164 8.54 6.76 -16.74
N LEU A 165 9.57 7.09 -17.53
CA LEU A 165 10.96 6.80 -17.21
C LEU A 165 11.64 7.88 -16.35
N SER A 166 10.91 8.92 -16.00
CA SER A 166 11.38 9.98 -15.08
C SER A 166 11.38 9.58 -13.59
N GLY A 167 10.98 8.35 -13.29
CA GLY A 167 10.85 7.83 -11.91
C GLY A 167 11.84 6.70 -11.60
N GLU A 168 11.30 5.58 -11.08
CA GLU A 168 12.12 4.50 -10.52
C GLU A 168 12.60 3.51 -11.59
N SER A 169 11.73 3.09 -12.50
CA SER A 169 12.08 2.05 -13.48
C SER A 169 12.83 2.60 -14.68
N THR A 170 13.81 1.83 -15.13
CA THR A 170 14.62 2.13 -16.31
C THR A 170 14.08 1.44 -17.56
N ARG A 171 14.55 1.88 -18.74
CA ARG A 171 14.22 1.24 -20.01
C ARG A 171 14.77 -0.20 -20.09
N GLU A 172 15.93 -0.46 -19.49
CA GLU A 172 16.54 -1.78 -19.44
C GLU A 172 15.70 -2.73 -18.59
N GLU A 173 15.27 -2.31 -17.41
CA GLU A 173 14.36 -3.10 -16.55
C GLU A 173 13.04 -3.39 -17.26
N MET A 174 12.48 -2.43 -17.98
CA MET A 174 11.26 -2.64 -18.77
C MET A 174 11.45 -3.73 -19.84
N GLN A 175 12.57 -3.70 -20.58
CA GLN A 175 12.85 -4.70 -21.63
C GLN A 175 13.02 -6.12 -21.09
N ASN A 176 13.52 -6.26 -19.86
CA ASN A 176 13.70 -7.53 -19.17
C ASN A 176 12.51 -7.93 -18.29
N SER A 177 11.44 -7.14 -18.31
CA SER A 177 10.25 -7.32 -17.47
C SER A 177 9.26 -8.30 -18.13
N GLN A 178 8.51 -9.00 -17.28
CA GLN A 178 7.36 -9.81 -17.69
C GLN A 178 6.08 -8.98 -17.92
N TYR A 179 6.10 -7.69 -17.56
CA TYR A 179 4.93 -6.82 -17.64
C TYR A 179 4.78 -6.18 -19.02
N LEU A 180 3.54 -6.15 -19.52
CA LEU A 180 3.21 -5.48 -20.78
C LEU A 180 3.09 -3.98 -20.55
N VAL A 181 3.84 -3.21 -21.33
CA VAL A 181 3.81 -1.76 -21.34
C VAL A 181 3.37 -1.29 -22.72
N GLU A 182 2.21 -0.64 -22.81
CA GLU A 182 1.69 -0.17 -24.11
C GLU A 182 2.34 1.15 -24.52
N TYR A 183 2.54 2.04 -23.57
CA TYR A 183 3.09 3.37 -23.81
C TYR A 183 4.29 3.63 -22.89
N VAL A 184 5.33 4.28 -23.47
CA VAL A 184 6.53 4.65 -22.72
C VAL A 184 6.82 6.14 -22.95
N TYR A 185 6.94 6.87 -21.86
CA TYR A 185 7.26 8.29 -21.86
C TYR A 185 8.62 8.52 -21.18
N PRO A 186 9.40 9.55 -21.63
CA PRO A 186 10.66 9.93 -21.01
C PRO A 186 10.52 10.34 -19.55
#